data_0d4e806adb1be5cd71b0d58b4798aee4
#
_entry.id   0d4e806adb1be5cd71b0d58b4798aee4
#
_cell.length_a   1.000
_cell.length_b   1.000
_cell.length_c   1.000
_cell.angle_alpha   90.00
_cell.angle_beta   90.00
_cell.angle_gamma   90.00
#
_symmetry.space_group_name_H-M   'P 1'
#
loop_
_entity.id
_entity.type
_entity.pdbx_description
1 polymer ?
#
loop_
_entity_poly.entity_id
_entity_poly.type
_entity_poly.pdbx_seq_one_letter_code
_entity_poly.pdbx_strand_id
1 'polypeptide(L)' 'MGYGKQLMDYWEQDMKSQGYGMLMTSTQVNEDAQHFYRRLGYKDSGGFVIDIPGYEQPMEMIMIKAILEQ' A
#
# COMPACT_ATOMS: atom_id res chain seq x y z
N MET A 1 -16.74 0.68 1.59
CA MET A 1 -17.57 1.13 0.52
C MET A 1 -16.77 1.79 -0.56
N GLY A 2 -17.43 2.38 -1.52
CA GLY A 2 -16.86 2.73 -2.80
C GLY A 2 -15.84 3.84 -2.84
N TYR A 3 -15.85 4.77 -1.89
CA TYR A 3 -14.95 5.93 -2.00
C TYR A 3 -13.48 5.55 -1.95
N GLY A 4 -13.10 4.74 -0.98
CA GLY A 4 -11.70 4.33 -0.86
C GLY A 4 -11.22 3.61 -2.10
N LYS A 5 -12.03 2.68 -2.61
CA LYS A 5 -11.70 1.95 -3.81
C LYS A 5 -11.64 2.86 -5.03
N GLN A 6 -12.58 3.78 -5.15
CA GLN A 6 -12.61 4.72 -6.28
C GLN A 6 -11.39 5.61 -6.29
N LEU A 7 -10.98 6.12 -5.11
CA LEU A 7 -9.80 6.95 -5.01
C LEU A 7 -8.54 6.19 -5.39
N MET A 8 -8.43 4.94 -4.94
CA MET A 8 -7.28 4.11 -5.27
C MET A 8 -7.26 3.78 -6.76
N ASP A 9 -8.40 3.45 -7.34
CA ASP A 9 -8.49 3.16 -8.77
C ASP A 9 -8.06 4.37 -9.59
N TYR A 10 -8.52 5.55 -9.21
CA TYR A 10 -8.15 6.79 -9.89
C TYR A 10 -6.65 7.05 -9.81
N TRP A 11 -6.11 6.91 -8.61
CA TRP A 11 -4.68 7.13 -8.40
C TRP A 11 -3.84 6.12 -9.20
N GLU A 12 -4.26 4.86 -9.20
CA GLU A 12 -3.53 3.84 -9.95
C GLU A 12 -3.56 4.10 -11.44
N GLN A 13 -4.69 4.54 -11.96
CA GLN A 13 -4.80 4.89 -13.38
C GLN A 13 -3.92 6.09 -13.72
N ASP A 14 -3.90 7.08 -12.84
CA ASP A 14 -3.06 8.26 -13.04
C ASP A 14 -1.58 7.88 -13.05
N MET A 15 -1.15 7.06 -12.10
CA MET A 15 0.25 6.61 -12.05
C MET A 15 0.60 5.78 -13.28
N LYS A 16 -0.30 4.92 -13.70
CA LYS A 16 -0.08 4.11 -14.89
C LYS A 16 0.08 4.98 -16.13
N SER A 17 -0.73 6.01 -16.24
CA SER A 17 -0.65 6.93 -17.39
C SER A 17 0.66 7.71 -17.40
N GLN A 18 1.31 7.86 -16.25
CA GLN A 18 2.60 8.51 -16.14
C GLN A 18 3.78 7.55 -16.34
N GLY A 19 3.50 6.28 -16.62
CA GLY A 19 4.53 5.30 -16.93
C GLY A 19 5.03 4.46 -15.75
N TYR A 20 4.43 4.61 -14.58
CA TYR A 20 4.82 3.81 -13.44
C TYR A 20 4.27 2.39 -13.59
N GLY A 21 5.12 1.40 -13.30
CA GLY A 21 4.75 0.00 -13.43
C GLY A 21 4.44 -0.67 -12.10
N MET A 22 4.73 -0.02 -10.99
CA MET A 22 4.54 -0.59 -9.67
C MET A 22 4.26 0.51 -8.68
N LEU A 23 3.33 0.25 -7.77
CA LEU A 23 3.01 1.16 -6.68
C LEU A 23 3.36 0.51 -5.36
N MET A 24 3.74 1.34 -4.40
CA MET A 24 4.09 0.88 -3.06
C MET A 24 3.32 1.69 -2.05
N THR A 25 2.85 1.02 -1.01
CA THR A 25 2.25 1.67 0.13
C THR A 25 2.78 1.02 1.40
N SER A 26 2.62 1.68 2.52
CA SER A 26 2.98 1.11 3.80
C SER A 26 1.84 1.30 4.79
N THR A 27 1.73 0.38 5.73
CA THR A 27 0.73 0.44 6.78
C THR A 27 1.29 -0.27 8.00
N GLN A 28 0.82 0.10 9.19
CA GLN A 28 1.23 -0.61 10.40
C GLN A 28 0.58 -1.98 10.44
N VAL A 29 1.30 -2.97 10.97
CA VAL A 29 0.83 -4.37 10.96
C VAL A 29 -0.46 -4.56 11.76
N ASN A 30 -0.77 -3.66 12.68
CA ASN A 30 -1.99 -3.75 13.47
C ASN A 30 -3.15 -2.90 12.92
N GLU A 31 -3.00 -2.35 11.72
CA GLU A 31 -4.05 -1.54 11.11
C GLU A 31 -4.88 -2.37 10.14
N ASP A 32 -6.18 -2.08 10.09
CA ASP A 32 -7.09 -2.77 9.19
C ASP A 32 -6.89 -2.36 7.73
N ALA A 33 -6.20 -1.26 7.48
CA ALA A 33 -5.93 -0.80 6.13
C ALA A 33 -5.21 -1.85 5.29
N GLN A 34 -4.41 -2.72 5.92
CA GLN A 34 -3.74 -3.79 5.20
C GLN A 34 -4.72 -4.70 4.46
N HIS A 35 -5.87 -4.96 5.06
CA HIS A 35 -6.88 -5.83 4.43
C HIS A 35 -7.51 -5.16 3.22
N PHE A 36 -7.71 -3.85 3.30
CA PHE A 36 -8.21 -3.06 2.19
C PHE A 36 -7.25 -3.12 1.00
N TYR A 37 -5.96 -2.92 1.26
CA TYR A 37 -4.96 -2.97 0.19
C TYR A 37 -4.85 -4.36 -0.42
N ARG A 38 -4.93 -5.42 0.40
CA ARG A 38 -4.90 -6.78 -0.13
C ARG A 38 -6.07 -7.05 -1.07
N ARG A 39 -7.24 -6.55 -0.72
CA ARG A 39 -8.43 -6.70 -1.59
C ARG A 39 -8.26 -5.98 -2.91
N LEU A 40 -7.44 -4.94 -2.96
CA LEU A 40 -7.14 -4.23 -4.20
C LEU A 40 -5.99 -4.85 -4.99
N GLY A 41 -5.42 -5.94 -4.50
CA GLY A 41 -4.37 -6.65 -5.21
C GLY A 41 -2.96 -6.32 -4.76
N TYR A 42 -2.79 -5.56 -3.69
CA TYR A 42 -1.47 -5.31 -3.12
C TYR A 42 -0.98 -6.55 -2.40
N LYS A 43 0.31 -6.81 -2.52
CA LYS A 43 0.95 -7.98 -1.92
C LYS A 43 1.95 -7.56 -0.86
N ASP A 44 2.01 -8.34 0.22
CA ASP A 44 2.98 -8.11 1.29
C ASP A 44 4.39 -8.28 0.72
N SER A 45 5.25 -7.30 0.97
CA SER A 45 6.59 -7.29 0.37
C SER A 45 7.69 -6.99 1.35
N GLY A 46 7.42 -7.10 2.64
CA GLY A 46 8.40 -6.86 3.67
C GLY A 46 7.91 -5.89 4.72
N GLY A 47 8.81 -5.45 5.57
CA GLY A 47 8.46 -4.55 6.63
C GLY A 47 9.69 -3.97 7.30
N PHE A 48 9.49 -2.98 8.15
CA PHE A 48 10.56 -2.38 8.91
C PHE A 48 10.03 -1.88 10.24
N VAL A 49 10.94 -1.73 11.19
CA VAL A 49 10.64 -1.20 12.51
C VAL A 49 11.33 0.14 12.64
N ILE A 50 10.60 1.15 13.12
CA ILE A 50 11.20 2.43 13.43
C ILE A 50 11.69 2.37 14.87
N ASP A 51 13.00 2.40 15.05
CA ASP A 51 13.63 2.27 16.36
C ASP A 51 14.10 3.64 16.82
N ILE A 52 13.18 4.40 17.39
CA ILE A 52 13.46 5.72 17.94
C ILE A 52 13.23 5.66 19.45
N PRO A 53 14.23 5.97 20.26
CA PRO A 53 14.05 5.94 21.72
C PRO A 53 12.88 6.81 22.16
N GLY A 54 12.01 6.25 22.99
CA GLY A 54 10.84 6.94 23.48
C GLY A 54 9.67 7.01 22.50
N TYR A 55 9.81 6.38 21.33
CA TYR A 55 8.76 6.41 20.30
C TYR A 55 8.56 4.99 19.78
N GLU A 56 7.68 4.28 20.44
CA GLU A 56 7.43 2.88 20.08
C GLU A 56 6.25 2.78 19.13
N GLN A 57 6.46 2.11 18.01
CA GLN A 57 5.40 1.89 17.03
C GLN A 57 5.40 0.44 16.59
N PRO A 58 4.24 -0.07 16.15
CA PRO A 58 4.19 -1.37 15.50
C PRO A 58 5.03 -1.37 14.23
N MET A 59 5.44 -2.57 13.81
CA MET A 59 6.16 -2.71 12.55
C MET A 59 5.35 -2.12 11.40
N GLU A 60 6.04 -1.41 10.51
CA GLU A 60 5.45 -0.98 9.25
C GLU A 60 5.63 -2.08 8.22
N MET A 61 4.56 -2.45 7.55
CA MET A 61 4.64 -3.42 6.47
C MET A 61 4.53 -2.72 5.13
N ILE A 62 5.29 -3.22 4.18
CA ILE A 62 5.32 -2.68 2.83
C ILE A 62 4.49 -3.57 1.93
N MET A 63 3.62 -2.95 1.13
CA MET A 63 2.78 -3.68 0.20
C MET A 63 2.96 -3.08 -1.18
N ILE A 64 3.04 -3.93 -2.19
CA ILE A 64 3.25 -3.49 -3.57
C ILE A 64 2.16 -4.05 -4.48
N LYS A 65 1.95 -3.35 -5.57
CA LYS A 65 1.03 -3.79 -6.61
C LYS A 65 1.62 -3.43 -7.97
N ALA A 66 1.71 -4.43 -8.86
CA ALA A 66 2.09 -4.19 -10.24
C ALA A 66 0.86 -3.64 -10.98
N ILE A 67 1.06 -2.55 -11.73
CA ILE A 67 -0.05 -1.88 -12.42
C ILE A 67 0.16 -1.81 -13.94
N LEU A 68 1.22 -2.42 -14.44
CA LEU A 68 1.41 -2.55 -15.88
C LEU A 68 0.40 -3.51 -16.45
N GLU A 69 -0.01 -3.24 -17.68
CA GLU A 69 -0.84 -4.17 -18.43
C GLU A 69 -0.13 -5.50 -18.57
N GLN A 70 -0.89 -6.55 -18.43
CA GLN A 70 -0.34 -7.90 -18.55
C GLN A 70 -0.94 -8.58 -19.75
#